data_9db75d9a4a656b22b4b329ea0a76de00
#
_entry.id   9db75d9a4a656b22b4b329ea0a76de00
#
_cell.length_a   1.000
_cell.length_b   1.000
_cell.length_c   1.000
_cell.angle_alpha   90.00
_cell.angle_beta   90.00
_cell.angle_gamma   90.00
#
_symmetry.space_group_name_H-M   'P 1'
#
loop_
_entity.id
_entity.type
_entity.pdbx_description
1 polymer ?
#
loop_
_entity_poly.entity_id
_entity_poly.type
_entity_poly.pdbx_seq_one_letter_code
_entity_poly.pdbx_strand_id
1 'polypeptide(L)'
;MKHLQVAVGIIRDASKQIFLTQRSATSHMANKWEFPGGKIEAGESAEEALKRELHEETGIEVVSAQAIGSAEHRYEDVCVTLNFFLVENWQGEPWGREGQPQRWVAQQALVAEEFPPANHGLIARLLAGEL
;
A
#
# COMPACT_ATOMS: atom_id res chain seq x y z
N MET A 1 -16.53 14.75 11.30
CA MET A 1 -15.99 13.53 10.69
C MET A 1 -14.47 13.60 10.66
N LYS A 2 -13.83 12.53 11.05
CA LYS A 2 -12.38 12.46 11.06
C LYS A 2 -11.85 12.14 9.65
N HIS A 3 -10.79 12.83 9.24
CA HIS A 3 -10.12 12.59 7.97
C HIS A 3 -8.72 12.04 8.21
N LEU A 4 -8.41 10.90 7.58
CA LEU A 4 -7.07 10.30 7.63
C LEU A 4 -6.45 10.32 6.25
N GLN A 5 -5.20 10.74 6.19
CA GLN A 5 -4.38 10.66 4.98
C GLN A 5 -3.39 9.53 5.15
N VAL A 6 -3.33 8.65 4.17
CA VAL A 6 -2.47 7.45 4.21
C VAL A 6 -1.59 7.43 2.98
N ALA A 7 -0.32 7.11 3.15
CA ALA A 7 0.60 6.88 2.04
C ALA A 7 0.73 5.37 1.83
N VAL A 8 0.57 4.92 0.59
CA VAL A 8 0.55 3.49 0.24
C VAL A 8 1.57 3.23 -0.86
N GLY A 9 2.39 2.20 -0.67
CA GLY A 9 3.43 1.85 -1.63
C GLY A 9 3.12 0.57 -2.40
N ILE A 10 3.12 0.68 -3.72
CA ILE A 10 3.04 -0.46 -4.62
C ILE A 10 4.50 -0.84 -4.92
N ILE A 11 5.04 -1.77 -4.14
CA ILE A 11 6.43 -2.22 -4.29
C ILE A 11 6.45 -3.25 -5.41
N ARG A 12 7.00 -2.87 -6.55
CA ARG A 12 6.99 -3.70 -7.75
C ARG A 12 8.40 -3.97 -8.24
N ASP A 13 8.74 -5.25 -8.41
CA ASP A 13 10.06 -5.65 -8.89
C ASP A 13 10.13 -5.65 -10.42
N ALA A 14 11.32 -5.96 -10.96
CA ALA A 14 11.57 -5.93 -12.39
C ALA A 14 10.74 -6.97 -13.17
N SER A 15 10.24 -7.99 -12.49
CA SER A 15 9.37 -9.02 -13.09
C SER A 15 7.89 -8.69 -12.94
N LYS A 16 7.58 -7.48 -12.49
CA LYS A 16 6.20 -7.02 -12.21
C LYS A 16 5.50 -7.88 -11.17
N GLN A 17 6.25 -8.32 -10.16
CA GLN A 17 5.70 -8.92 -8.96
C GLN A 17 5.50 -7.81 -7.95
N ILE A 18 4.39 -7.85 -7.22
CA ILE A 18 4.03 -6.83 -6.24
C ILE A 18 4.04 -7.43 -4.85
N PHE A 19 4.67 -6.74 -3.91
CA PHE A 19 4.78 -7.18 -2.53
C PHE A 19 3.53 -6.79 -1.74
N LEU A 20 2.93 -7.77 -1.06
CA LEU A 20 1.72 -7.58 -0.26
C LEU A 20 1.92 -8.07 1.16
N THR A 21 1.21 -7.44 2.10
CA THR A 21 1.09 -7.92 3.47
C THR A 21 -0.37 -8.17 3.78
N GLN A 22 -0.65 -9.01 4.78
CA GLN A 22 -2.01 -9.34 5.17
C GLN A 22 -2.37 -8.64 6.47
N ARG A 23 -3.57 -8.05 6.53
CA ARG A 23 -4.09 -7.43 7.74
C ARG A 23 -4.35 -8.51 8.79
N SER A 24 -4.16 -8.15 10.08
CA SER A 24 -4.35 -9.10 11.16
C SER A 24 -5.82 -9.53 11.28
N ALA A 25 -6.04 -10.70 11.88
CA ALA A 25 -7.38 -11.24 12.08
C ALA A 25 -8.23 -10.40 13.05
N THR A 26 -7.61 -9.49 13.82
CA THR A 26 -8.30 -8.65 14.79
C THR A 26 -8.48 -7.21 14.31
N SER A 27 -7.96 -6.87 13.13
CA SER A 27 -8.08 -5.51 12.61
C SER A 27 -9.37 -5.31 11.83
N HIS A 28 -9.67 -4.04 11.53
CA HIS A 28 -10.72 -3.69 10.59
C HIS A 28 -10.35 -4.28 9.21
N MET A 29 -11.32 -4.83 8.50
CA MET A 29 -11.07 -5.55 7.24
C MET A 29 -10.09 -6.70 7.43
N ALA A 30 -10.31 -7.49 8.49
CA ALA A 30 -9.44 -8.60 8.88
C ALA A 30 -9.17 -9.56 7.73
N ASN A 31 -7.94 -10.07 7.69
CA ASN A 31 -7.47 -11.06 6.71
C ASN A 31 -7.44 -10.59 5.26
N LYS A 32 -7.76 -9.33 4.99
CA LYS A 32 -7.58 -8.79 3.64
C LYS A 32 -6.10 -8.54 3.38
N TRP A 33 -5.68 -8.69 2.13
CA TRP A 33 -4.36 -8.32 1.71
C TRP A 33 -4.31 -6.82 1.48
N GLU A 34 -3.13 -6.23 1.57
CA GLU A 34 -2.96 -4.79 1.38
C GLU A 34 -1.59 -4.48 0.82
N PHE A 35 -1.49 -3.31 0.18
CA PHE A 35 -0.21 -2.73 -0.15
C PHE A 35 0.33 -2.06 1.11
N PRO A 36 1.62 -2.22 1.44
CA PRO A 36 2.16 -1.62 2.67
C PRO A 36 2.10 -0.10 2.65
N GLY A 37 1.94 0.47 3.82
CA GLY A 37 1.86 1.92 4.00
C GLY A 37 1.32 2.28 5.37
N GLY A 38 1.03 3.56 5.56
CA GLY A 38 0.49 4.01 6.82
C GLY A 38 0.17 5.49 6.83
N LYS A 39 -0.26 5.97 7.99
CA LYS A 39 -0.73 7.34 8.18
C LYS A 39 0.35 8.38 7.93
N ILE A 40 -0.03 9.43 7.20
CA ILE A 40 0.80 10.62 7.04
C ILE A 40 0.65 11.44 8.32
N GLU A 41 1.75 11.74 8.99
CA GLU A 41 1.73 12.49 10.23
C GLU A 41 1.86 13.98 9.98
N ALA A 42 1.49 14.78 10.99
CA ALA A 42 1.57 16.24 10.89
C ALA A 42 3.02 16.65 10.55
N GLY A 43 3.16 17.53 9.57
CA GLY A 43 4.47 18.01 9.15
C GLY A 43 5.19 17.14 8.13
N GLU A 44 4.63 15.96 7.81
CA GLU A 44 5.20 15.09 6.77
C GLU A 44 4.54 15.34 5.43
N SER A 45 5.34 15.25 4.35
CA SER A 45 4.75 15.08 3.02
C SER A 45 4.32 13.62 2.86
N ALA A 46 3.49 13.35 1.85
CA ALA A 46 3.06 11.99 1.55
C ALA A 46 4.26 11.09 1.23
N GLU A 47 5.24 11.60 0.48
CA GLU A 47 6.43 10.82 0.15
C GLU A 47 7.30 10.54 1.38
N GLU A 48 7.44 11.50 2.28
CA GLU A 48 8.17 11.29 3.53
C GLU A 48 7.50 10.21 4.39
N ALA A 49 6.18 10.27 4.50
CA ALA A 49 5.42 9.27 5.23
C ALA A 49 5.58 7.89 4.59
N LEU A 50 5.54 7.83 3.25
CA LEU A 50 5.73 6.59 2.51
C LEU A 50 7.06 5.93 2.88
N LYS A 51 8.15 6.70 2.81
CA LYS A 51 9.49 6.19 3.10
C LYS A 51 9.60 5.69 4.53
N ARG A 52 9.07 6.43 5.47
CA ARG A 52 9.08 6.05 6.88
C ARG A 52 8.26 4.77 7.12
N GLU A 53 7.03 4.74 6.60
CA GLU A 53 6.14 3.61 6.82
C GLU A 53 6.66 2.32 6.15
N LEU A 54 7.19 2.41 4.94
CA LEU A 54 7.73 1.23 4.28
C LEU A 54 8.98 0.72 4.98
N HIS A 55 9.78 1.62 5.55
CA HIS A 55 10.93 1.19 6.35
C HIS A 55 10.48 0.48 7.63
N GLU A 56 9.51 1.06 8.35
CA GLU A 56 9.00 0.46 9.58
C GLU A 56 8.32 -0.88 9.33
N GLU A 57 7.50 -0.95 8.30
CA GLU A 57 6.64 -2.11 8.05
C GLU A 57 7.34 -3.23 7.29
N THR A 58 8.22 -2.91 6.36
CA THR A 58 8.85 -3.89 5.47
C THR A 58 10.37 -3.91 5.52
N GLY A 59 10.99 -2.94 6.18
CA GLY A 59 12.44 -2.87 6.32
C GLY A 59 13.19 -2.31 5.12
N ILE A 60 12.51 -1.92 4.04
CA ILE A 60 13.19 -1.39 2.87
C ILE A 60 13.51 0.10 3.00
N GLU A 61 14.46 0.57 2.19
CA GLU A 61 14.72 1.99 2.02
C GLU A 61 14.31 2.40 0.62
N VAL A 62 13.25 3.21 0.52
CA VAL A 62 12.75 3.70 -0.76
C VAL A 62 13.74 4.71 -1.34
N VAL A 63 14.24 4.44 -2.55
CA VAL A 63 15.15 5.37 -3.25
C VAL A 63 14.34 6.40 -4.01
N SER A 64 13.32 5.96 -4.74
CA SER A 64 12.42 6.86 -5.46
C SER A 64 11.02 6.28 -5.52
N ALA A 65 10.04 7.16 -5.60
CA ALA A 65 8.64 6.77 -5.69
C ALA A 65 7.91 7.71 -6.63
N GLN A 66 6.92 7.18 -7.34
CA GLN A 66 6.12 7.95 -8.28
C GLN A 66 4.68 7.99 -7.80
N ALA A 67 4.13 9.17 -7.60
CA ALA A 67 2.71 9.33 -7.26
C ALA A 67 1.86 8.88 -8.44
N ILE A 68 0.92 7.98 -8.22
CA ILE A 68 0.12 7.38 -9.28
C ILE A 68 -1.39 7.56 -9.10
N GLY A 69 -1.81 8.24 -8.06
CA GLY A 69 -3.21 8.56 -7.84
C GLY A 69 -3.61 8.49 -6.39
N SER A 70 -4.89 8.69 -6.15
CA SER A 70 -5.45 8.60 -4.81
C SER A 70 -6.86 8.04 -4.87
N ALA A 71 -7.33 7.52 -3.73
CA ALA A 71 -8.70 7.04 -3.59
C ALA A 71 -9.20 7.44 -2.22
N GLU A 72 -10.48 7.84 -2.16
CA GLU A 72 -11.11 8.21 -0.92
C GLU A 72 -12.18 7.19 -0.60
N HIS A 73 -12.24 6.76 0.66
CA HIS A 73 -13.26 5.84 1.11
C HIS A 73 -13.80 6.28 2.47
N ARG A 74 -15.11 6.30 2.58
CA ARG A 74 -15.79 6.71 3.80
C ARG A 74 -16.25 5.48 4.57
N TYR A 75 -15.76 5.38 5.81
CA TYR A 75 -16.29 4.45 6.80
C TYR A 75 -17.17 5.28 7.75
N GLU A 76 -17.98 4.66 8.57
CA GLU A 76 -18.98 5.32 9.43
C GLU A 76 -18.68 6.79 9.82
N ASP A 77 -17.64 7.02 10.60
CA ASP A 77 -17.30 8.34 11.12
C ASP A 77 -15.88 8.76 10.74
N VAL A 78 -15.28 8.10 9.74
CA VAL A 78 -13.94 8.44 9.25
C VAL A 78 -13.90 8.39 7.73
N CYS A 79 -13.21 9.36 7.14
CA CYS A 79 -12.93 9.39 5.72
C CYS A 79 -11.43 9.15 5.54
N VAL A 80 -11.07 8.15 4.76
CA VAL A 80 -9.67 7.78 4.51
C VAL A 80 -9.31 8.11 3.08
N THR A 81 -8.23 8.85 2.88
CA THR A 81 -7.68 9.10 1.56
C THR A 81 -6.38 8.30 1.43
N LEU A 82 -6.34 7.39 0.48
CA LEU A 82 -5.14 6.62 0.16
C LEU A 82 -4.40 7.34 -0.96
N ASN A 83 -3.14 7.66 -0.70
CA ASN A 83 -2.26 8.28 -1.68
C ASN A 83 -1.30 7.20 -2.18
N PHE A 84 -1.46 6.77 -3.42
CA PHE A 84 -0.72 5.65 -3.98
C PHE A 84 0.56 6.08 -4.65
N PHE A 85 1.63 5.34 -4.35
CA PHE A 85 2.95 5.54 -4.97
C PHE A 85 3.43 4.24 -5.57
N LEU A 86 3.95 4.30 -6.79
CA LEU A 86 4.64 3.16 -7.39
C LEU A 86 6.10 3.22 -6.92
N VAL A 87 6.58 2.14 -6.33
CA VAL A 87 7.94 2.02 -5.80
C VAL A 87 8.64 0.91 -6.58
N GLU A 88 9.53 1.31 -7.49
CA GLU A 88 10.30 0.37 -8.30
C GLU A 88 11.79 0.43 -8.00
N ASN A 89 12.21 1.36 -7.13
CA ASN A 89 13.61 1.55 -6.81
C ASN A 89 13.77 1.67 -5.29
N TRP A 90 14.33 0.65 -4.69
CA TRP A 90 14.51 0.59 -3.24
C TRP A 90 15.74 -0.26 -2.91
N GLN A 91 16.19 -0.20 -1.66
CA GLN A 91 17.26 -1.02 -1.12
C GLN A 91 16.73 -1.94 -0.04
N GLY A 92 17.26 -3.15 0.03
CA GLY A 92 16.83 -4.15 1.00
C GLY A 92 15.80 -5.10 0.43
N GLU A 93 15.49 -6.14 1.19
CA GLU A 93 14.48 -7.13 0.79
C GLU A 93 13.25 -6.92 1.66
N PRO A 94 12.07 -6.62 1.08
CA PRO A 94 10.88 -6.40 1.89
C PRO A 94 10.41 -7.69 2.57
N TRP A 95 9.93 -7.56 3.80
CA TRP A 95 9.39 -8.69 4.56
C TRP A 95 8.36 -8.18 5.57
N GLY A 96 7.59 -9.08 6.15
CA GLY A 96 6.58 -8.73 7.15
C GLY A 96 7.20 -8.39 8.49
N ARG A 97 7.88 -7.26 8.57
CA ARG A 97 8.69 -6.87 9.71
C ARG A 97 7.92 -6.74 11.02
N GLU A 98 6.62 -6.47 10.93
CA GLU A 98 5.74 -6.36 12.10
C GLU A 98 5.00 -7.65 12.40
N GLY A 99 5.44 -8.77 11.80
CA GLY A 99 4.88 -10.09 12.06
C GLY A 99 3.72 -10.50 11.16
N GLN A 100 3.33 -9.64 10.22
CA GLN A 100 2.22 -9.96 9.33
C GLN A 100 2.65 -10.93 8.23
N PRO A 101 1.72 -11.78 7.75
CA PRO A 101 1.98 -12.60 6.58
C PRO A 101 2.32 -11.75 5.37
N GLN A 102 3.12 -12.29 4.47
CA GLN A 102 3.58 -11.56 3.28
C GLN A 102 3.57 -12.48 2.06
N ARG A 103 3.47 -11.89 0.88
CA ARG A 103 3.65 -12.62 -0.38
C ARG A 103 3.98 -11.66 -1.52
N TRP A 104 4.61 -12.23 -2.56
CA TRP A 104 4.77 -11.55 -3.84
C TRP A 104 3.72 -12.10 -4.79
N VAL A 105 3.05 -11.23 -5.52
CA VAL A 105 2.00 -11.61 -6.47
C VAL A 105 2.25 -10.92 -7.79
N ALA A 106 2.17 -11.66 -8.89
CA ALA A 106 2.26 -11.05 -10.21
C ALA A 106 1.15 -10.01 -10.38
N GLN A 107 1.49 -8.86 -10.97
CA GLN A 107 0.53 -7.78 -11.17
C GLN A 107 -0.77 -8.25 -11.80
N GLN A 108 -0.68 -9.13 -12.79
CA GLN A 108 -1.86 -9.64 -13.50
C GLN A 108 -2.64 -10.70 -12.71
N ALA A 109 -2.09 -11.16 -11.59
CA ALA A 109 -2.75 -12.15 -10.73
C ALA A 109 -3.44 -11.52 -9.51
N LEU A 110 -3.46 -10.19 -9.41
CA LEU A 110 -4.16 -9.50 -8.33
C LEU A 110 -5.66 -9.76 -8.40
N VAL A 111 -6.27 -9.98 -7.23
CA VAL A 111 -7.72 -10.25 -7.10
C VAL A 111 -8.31 -9.17 -6.19
N ALA A 112 -9.11 -8.26 -6.77
CA ALA A 112 -9.63 -7.11 -6.04
C ALA A 112 -10.39 -7.50 -4.77
N GLU A 113 -11.14 -8.60 -4.80
CA GLU A 113 -11.93 -9.07 -3.67
C GLU A 113 -11.09 -9.44 -2.45
N GLU A 114 -9.79 -9.68 -2.64
CA GLU A 114 -8.88 -9.98 -1.53
C GLU A 114 -8.41 -8.73 -0.79
N PHE A 115 -8.81 -7.53 -1.25
CA PHE A 115 -8.37 -6.24 -0.74
C PHE A 115 -9.54 -5.42 -0.21
N PRO A 116 -9.30 -4.46 0.71
CA PRO A 116 -10.33 -3.51 1.10
C PRO A 116 -10.82 -2.70 -0.10
N PRO A 117 -12.10 -2.27 -0.09
CA PRO A 117 -12.70 -1.58 -1.25
C PRO A 117 -11.95 -0.35 -1.75
N ALA A 118 -11.30 0.40 -0.87
CA ALA A 118 -10.57 1.61 -1.25
C ALA A 118 -9.44 1.34 -2.25
N ASN A 119 -8.98 0.10 -2.36
CA ASN A 119 -7.90 -0.30 -3.27
C ASN A 119 -8.41 -0.78 -4.63
N HIS A 120 -9.72 -1.00 -4.77
CA HIS A 120 -10.25 -1.68 -5.97
C HIS A 120 -10.00 -0.90 -7.26
N GLY A 121 -10.12 0.44 -7.22
CA GLY A 121 -9.88 1.26 -8.40
C GLY A 121 -8.43 1.18 -8.87
N LEU A 122 -7.48 1.20 -7.92
CA LEU A 122 -6.07 1.07 -8.26
C LEU A 122 -5.77 -0.31 -8.84
N ILE A 123 -6.33 -1.36 -8.24
CA ILE A 123 -6.14 -2.72 -8.73
C ILE A 123 -6.66 -2.86 -10.16
N ALA A 124 -7.80 -2.25 -10.47
CA ALA A 124 -8.33 -2.25 -11.83
C ALA A 124 -7.35 -1.62 -12.82
N ARG A 125 -6.70 -0.51 -12.45
CA ARG A 125 -5.69 0.14 -13.28
C ARG A 125 -4.46 -0.75 -13.47
N LEU A 126 -4.03 -1.43 -12.43
CA LEU A 126 -2.91 -2.37 -12.51
C LEU A 126 -3.24 -3.54 -13.44
N LEU A 127 -4.43 -4.11 -13.29
CA LEU A 127 -4.87 -5.23 -14.13
C LEU A 127 -5.04 -4.82 -15.60
N ALA A 128 -5.41 -3.57 -15.84
CA ALA A 128 -5.55 -3.04 -17.19
C ALA A 128 -4.21 -2.68 -17.84
N GLY A 129 -3.11 -2.79 -17.11
CA GLY A 129 -1.79 -2.46 -17.62
C GLY A 129 -1.53 -0.97 -17.77
N GLU A 130 -2.27 -0.12 -17.04
CA GLU A 130 -2.09 1.33 -17.09
C GLU A 130 -0.89 1.83 -16.29
N LEU A 131 -0.34 0.97 -15.44
CA LEU A 131 0.77 1.33 -14.55
C LEU A 131 1.95 0.40 -14.69
#